data_ec866d492568a02e82776cb0713d0fd2
#
_entry.id   ec866d492568a02e82776cb0713d0fd2
#
_cell.length_a   1.000
_cell.length_b   1.000
_cell.length_c   1.000
_cell.angle_alpha   90.00
_cell.angle_beta   90.00
_cell.angle_gamma   90.00
#
_symmetry.space_group_name_H-M   'P 1'
#
loop_
_entity.id
_entity.type
_entity.pdbx_description
1 polymer ?
#
loop_
_entity_poly.entity_id
_entity_poly.type
_entity_poly.pdbx_seq_one_letter_code
_entity_poly.pdbx_strand_id
1 'polypeptide(L)'
;GIEPIETDLGEYIIQLRHEPPSHIIAPAIHLSKEQVAETFKKEHQHLPADRNLDEPRALLEEARGELRRKFIAADVGITGANMVIAETGTSIIVTNEGNGDLTQTLPKTHIVIASIEKVVPTLEDATTILRVLARSATGQEMSVYNTFSTGPKRPEDLDGPENYHVVLLDNGRSKMLGGEFHEMLRCIRCSACLNHCPVYKAIGGHAYGWVYSGPMGAVLIPGLIGLAQSHDLPGASTFCGKCEDVCPMRIPLPRMLRSWREKAY
;
A
#
# COMPACT_ATOMS: atom_id res chain seq x y z
N GLY A 1 22.53 2.34 -12.87
CA GLY A 1 21.60 1.70 -11.93
C GLY A 1 20.18 2.21 -12.16
N ILE A 2 19.20 1.62 -11.50
CA ILE A 2 17.82 2.10 -11.48
C ILE A 2 17.69 3.11 -10.34
N GLU A 3 17.08 4.27 -10.60
CA GLU A 3 16.72 5.27 -9.59
C GLU A 3 15.21 5.14 -9.30
N PRO A 4 14.80 4.52 -8.18
CA PRO A 4 13.39 4.42 -7.82
C PRO A 4 12.90 5.73 -7.20
N ILE A 5 11.68 6.16 -7.58
CA ILE A 5 11.01 7.33 -7.02
C ILE A 5 9.61 6.92 -6.55
N GLU A 6 9.34 7.12 -5.27
CA GLU A 6 8.01 6.98 -4.71
C GLU A 6 7.13 8.17 -5.11
N THR A 7 5.91 7.89 -5.50
CA THR A 7 5.01 8.90 -6.10
C THR A 7 3.82 9.29 -5.22
N ASP A 8 3.57 8.56 -4.15
CA ASP A 8 2.66 8.98 -3.10
C ASP A 8 3.40 9.89 -2.11
N LEU A 9 2.72 10.90 -1.57
CA LEU A 9 3.37 11.89 -0.70
C LEU A 9 3.97 11.27 0.57
N GLY A 10 3.27 10.34 1.18
CA GLY A 10 3.73 9.67 2.40
C GLY A 10 4.99 8.83 2.16
N GLU A 11 4.98 8.02 1.13
CA GLU A 11 6.10 7.19 0.70
C GLU A 11 7.28 8.04 0.22
N TYR A 12 7.02 9.11 -0.52
CA TYR A 12 8.05 10.05 -0.96
C TYR A 12 8.79 10.69 0.23
N ILE A 13 8.07 11.12 1.26
CA ILE A 13 8.67 11.69 2.47
C ILE A 13 9.58 10.68 3.17
N ILE A 14 9.12 9.44 3.39
CA ILE A 14 9.96 8.43 4.04
C ILE A 14 11.13 7.97 3.15
N GLN A 15 10.96 7.98 1.82
CA GLN A 15 12.06 7.73 0.89
C GLN A 15 13.16 8.78 1.03
N LEU A 16 12.82 10.08 1.07
CA LEU A 16 13.78 11.16 1.31
C LEU A 16 14.50 11.03 2.65
N ARG A 17 13.85 10.46 3.65
CA ARG A 17 14.43 10.23 4.99
C ARG A 17 15.19 8.93 5.11
N HIS A 18 15.16 8.07 4.08
CA HIS A 18 15.72 6.71 4.13
C HIS A 18 15.16 5.87 5.27
N GLU A 19 13.88 6.01 5.56
CA GLU A 19 13.16 5.32 6.63
C GLU A 19 12.17 4.29 6.06
N PRO A 20 11.92 3.14 6.74
CA PRO A 20 10.83 2.26 6.38
C PRO A 20 9.48 2.86 6.78
N PRO A 21 8.36 2.41 6.17
CA PRO A 21 7.03 2.87 6.55
C PRO A 21 6.70 2.45 8.00
N SER A 22 6.11 3.37 8.77
CA SER A 22 5.63 3.08 10.14
C SER A 22 4.18 2.58 10.17
N HIS A 23 3.43 2.81 9.10
CA HIS A 23 2.03 2.42 8.97
C HIS A 23 1.72 2.07 7.51
N ILE A 24 0.85 1.08 7.30
CA ILE A 24 0.57 0.53 5.96
C ILE A 24 -0.19 1.48 5.02
N ILE A 25 -0.99 2.42 5.58
CA ILE A 25 -1.76 3.39 4.79
C ILE A 25 -1.17 4.80 4.90
N ALA A 26 -0.61 5.14 6.06
CA ALA A 26 -0.05 6.45 6.33
C ALA A 26 1.43 6.29 6.74
N PRO A 27 2.33 6.00 5.80
CA PRO A 27 3.70 5.56 6.09
C PRO A 27 4.51 6.58 6.90
N ALA A 28 4.24 7.87 6.74
CA ALA A 28 4.88 8.98 7.42
C ALA A 28 4.13 9.50 8.67
N ILE A 29 3.16 8.75 9.22
CA ILE A 29 2.29 9.19 10.34
C ILE A 29 3.06 9.53 11.63
N HIS A 30 4.28 9.04 11.76
CA HIS A 30 5.17 9.31 12.91
C HIS A 30 5.87 10.67 12.82
N LEU A 31 5.73 11.40 11.72
CA LEU A 31 6.37 12.68 11.50
C LEU A 31 5.42 13.84 11.75
N SER A 32 5.95 14.91 12.36
CA SER A 32 5.27 16.20 12.41
C SER A 32 5.46 16.99 11.12
N LYS A 33 4.62 17.99 10.89
CA LYS A 33 4.72 18.91 9.74
C LYS A 33 6.09 19.60 9.70
N GLU A 34 6.61 20.00 10.85
CA GLU A 34 7.91 20.65 10.99
C GLU A 34 9.06 19.72 10.56
N GLN A 35 9.00 18.46 10.95
CA GLN A 35 9.99 17.45 10.53
C GLN A 35 9.94 17.19 9.02
N VAL A 36 8.76 17.23 8.40
CA VAL A 36 8.63 17.15 6.94
C VAL A 36 9.23 18.37 6.28
N ALA A 37 8.99 19.59 6.81
CA ALA A 37 9.58 20.83 6.29
C ALA A 37 11.12 20.82 6.38
N GLU A 38 11.67 20.35 7.49
CA GLU A 38 13.13 20.17 7.66
C GLU A 38 13.68 19.17 6.61
N THR A 39 13.00 18.06 6.40
CA THR A 39 13.38 17.06 5.38
C THR A 39 13.42 17.68 4.00
N PHE A 40 12.39 18.42 3.61
CA PHE A 40 12.33 19.06 2.29
C PHE A 40 13.43 20.14 2.13
N LYS A 41 13.69 20.95 3.17
CA LYS A 41 14.79 21.92 3.14
C LYS A 41 16.15 21.25 2.95
N LYS A 42 16.34 20.08 3.55
CA LYS A 42 17.58 19.32 3.47
C LYS A 42 17.78 18.63 2.12
N GLU A 43 16.72 18.03 1.57
CA GLU A 43 16.83 17.17 0.38
C GLU A 43 16.63 17.97 -0.93
N HIS A 44 15.79 19.02 -0.93
CA HIS A 44 15.56 19.86 -2.11
C HIS A 44 16.47 21.11 -2.13
N GLN A 45 17.78 20.89 -2.02
CA GLN A 45 18.79 21.96 -1.91
C GLN A 45 18.87 22.91 -3.13
N HIS A 46 18.32 22.50 -4.27
CA HIS A 46 18.26 23.33 -5.48
C HIS A 46 17.15 24.41 -5.42
N LEU A 47 16.26 24.36 -4.43
CA LEU A 47 15.23 25.36 -4.19
C LEU A 47 15.74 26.45 -3.22
N PRO A 48 15.15 27.68 -3.23
CA PRO A 48 15.56 28.77 -2.33
C PRO A 48 15.56 28.34 -0.86
N ALA A 49 16.64 28.64 -0.14
CA ALA A 49 16.79 28.22 1.25
C ALA A 49 15.81 28.91 2.22
N ASP A 50 15.38 30.13 1.87
CA ASP A 50 14.47 30.97 2.65
C ASP A 50 12.99 30.76 2.36
N ARG A 51 12.66 29.74 1.55
CA ARG A 51 11.27 29.43 1.23
C ARG A 51 10.46 29.05 2.45
N ASN A 52 9.23 29.56 2.52
CA ASN A 52 8.34 29.29 3.65
C ASN A 52 7.60 27.96 3.46
N LEU A 53 7.81 27.02 4.37
CA LEU A 53 7.17 25.70 4.43
C LEU A 53 6.29 25.53 5.69
N ASP A 54 5.84 26.63 6.29
CA ASP A 54 5.05 26.58 7.53
C ASP A 54 3.62 26.07 7.30
N GLU A 55 3.11 26.23 6.08
CA GLU A 55 1.77 25.79 5.73
C GLU A 55 1.77 24.42 5.02
N PRO A 56 0.85 23.50 5.36
CA PRO A 56 0.74 22.19 4.70
C PRO A 56 0.62 22.29 3.18
N ARG A 57 -0.04 23.35 2.68
CA ARG A 57 -0.20 23.58 1.25
C ARG A 57 1.15 23.87 0.57
N ALA A 58 2.03 24.60 1.21
CA ALA A 58 3.37 24.90 0.67
C ALA A 58 4.20 23.62 0.52
N LEU A 59 4.15 22.72 1.51
CA LEU A 59 4.79 21.39 1.44
C LEU A 59 4.23 20.57 0.28
N LEU A 60 2.91 20.54 0.12
CA LEU A 60 2.25 19.81 -0.97
C LEU A 60 2.66 20.36 -2.35
N GLU A 61 2.66 21.69 -2.52
CA GLU A 61 3.04 22.32 -3.80
C GLU A 61 4.52 22.08 -4.14
N GLU A 62 5.41 22.08 -3.15
CA GLU A 62 6.83 21.73 -3.35
C GLU A 62 6.97 20.28 -3.80
N ALA A 63 6.36 19.33 -3.10
CA ALA A 63 6.38 17.92 -3.48
C ALA A 63 5.80 17.70 -4.89
N ARG A 64 4.69 18.37 -5.24
CA ARG A 64 4.10 18.32 -6.59
C ARG A 64 5.06 18.82 -7.67
N GLY A 65 5.77 19.92 -7.38
CA GLY A 65 6.75 20.47 -8.30
C GLY A 65 7.91 19.50 -8.58
N GLU A 66 8.42 18.88 -7.53
CA GLU A 66 9.49 17.89 -7.61
C GLU A 66 9.03 16.62 -8.33
N LEU A 67 7.93 16.03 -7.91
CA LEU A 67 7.41 14.78 -8.50
C LEU A 67 6.97 14.97 -9.95
N ARG A 68 6.43 16.15 -10.34
CA ARG A 68 6.04 16.40 -11.72
C ARG A 68 7.20 16.21 -12.70
N ARG A 69 8.40 16.69 -12.36
CA ARG A 69 9.59 16.51 -13.19
C ARG A 69 9.97 15.02 -13.29
N LYS A 70 9.87 14.30 -12.17
CA LYS A 70 10.16 12.86 -12.10
C LYS A 70 9.17 12.04 -12.93
N PHE A 71 7.87 12.33 -12.86
CA PHE A 71 6.85 11.69 -13.70
C PHE A 71 7.13 11.83 -15.19
N ILE A 72 7.50 13.05 -15.63
CA ILE A 72 7.76 13.33 -17.06
C ILE A 72 9.05 12.62 -17.54
N ALA A 73 10.03 12.45 -16.66
CA ALA A 73 11.33 11.85 -16.99
C ALA A 73 11.35 10.32 -16.80
N ALA A 74 10.33 9.72 -16.23
CA ALA A 74 10.31 8.30 -15.89
C ALA A 74 10.28 7.40 -17.14
N ASP A 75 11.14 6.41 -17.19
CA ASP A 75 11.15 5.37 -18.25
C ASP A 75 10.15 4.25 -17.95
N VAL A 76 9.98 3.93 -16.67
CA VAL A 76 9.15 2.82 -16.19
C VAL A 76 8.24 3.31 -15.05
N GLY A 77 6.96 3.02 -15.16
CA GLY A 77 5.99 3.17 -14.08
C GLY A 77 5.70 1.81 -13.44
N ILE A 78 5.75 1.77 -12.11
CA ILE A 78 5.37 0.56 -11.36
C ILE A 78 4.21 0.92 -10.45
N THR A 79 3.11 0.17 -10.56
CA THR A 79 1.93 0.36 -9.70
C THR A 79 1.56 -0.93 -9.00
N GLY A 80 0.88 -0.80 -7.88
CA GLY A 80 0.04 -1.88 -7.38
C GLY A 80 -1.25 -2.01 -8.19
N ALA A 81 -2.15 -2.89 -7.74
CA ALA A 81 -3.52 -2.92 -8.21
C ALA A 81 -4.46 -3.15 -7.02
N ASN A 82 -5.65 -2.56 -7.07
CA ASN A 82 -6.72 -2.91 -6.15
C ASN A 82 -7.35 -4.25 -6.54
N MET A 83 -7.51 -4.48 -7.85
CA MET A 83 -8.03 -5.72 -8.41
C MET A 83 -7.39 -6.02 -9.76
N VAL A 84 -7.41 -7.31 -10.15
CA VAL A 84 -7.10 -7.77 -11.51
C VAL A 84 -8.25 -8.66 -11.97
N ILE A 85 -8.85 -8.35 -13.10
CA ILE A 85 -9.96 -9.12 -13.68
C ILE A 85 -9.38 -10.31 -14.45
N ALA A 86 -9.70 -11.53 -14.04
CA ALA A 86 -9.17 -12.74 -14.65
C ALA A 86 -9.61 -12.92 -16.12
N GLU A 87 -10.86 -12.57 -16.42
CA GLU A 87 -11.45 -12.70 -17.76
C GLU A 87 -10.73 -11.88 -18.83
N THR A 88 -10.24 -10.68 -18.47
CA THR A 88 -9.67 -9.73 -19.43
C THR A 88 -8.20 -9.41 -19.21
N GLY A 89 -7.63 -9.78 -18.06
CA GLY A 89 -6.30 -9.35 -17.63
C GLY A 89 -6.23 -7.86 -17.23
N THR A 90 -7.37 -7.20 -17.04
CA THR A 90 -7.46 -5.79 -16.71
C THR A 90 -7.02 -5.55 -15.26
N SER A 91 -6.06 -4.67 -15.04
CA SER A 91 -5.76 -4.15 -13.71
C SER A 91 -6.63 -2.94 -13.39
N ILE A 92 -7.05 -2.83 -12.13
CA ILE A 92 -7.83 -1.70 -11.62
C ILE A 92 -7.07 -1.05 -10.48
N ILE A 93 -6.85 0.24 -10.58
CA ILE A 93 -6.31 1.07 -9.51
C ILE A 93 -7.35 2.12 -9.10
N VAL A 94 -7.51 2.30 -7.79
CA VAL A 94 -8.46 3.24 -7.20
C VAL A 94 -7.68 4.24 -6.36
N THR A 95 -7.73 5.50 -6.74
CA THR A 95 -7.01 6.58 -6.06
C THR A 95 -7.89 7.82 -5.89
N ASN A 96 -7.50 8.70 -4.98
CA ASN A 96 -8.05 10.06 -4.85
C ASN A 96 -7.09 11.12 -5.39
N GLU A 97 -5.84 10.74 -5.67
CA GLU A 97 -4.79 11.57 -6.26
C GLU A 97 -4.47 11.10 -7.68
N GLY A 98 -3.91 11.98 -8.49
CA GLY A 98 -3.54 11.66 -9.87
C GLY A 98 -2.20 10.93 -10.03
N ASN A 99 -1.50 10.58 -8.95
CA ASN A 99 -0.19 9.92 -9.00
C ASN A 99 -0.26 8.54 -9.66
N GLY A 100 -1.29 7.75 -9.36
CA GLY A 100 -1.50 6.45 -9.98
C GLY A 100 -1.69 6.55 -11.49
N ASP A 101 -2.49 7.52 -11.97
CA ASP A 101 -2.72 7.74 -13.39
C ASP A 101 -1.46 8.22 -14.11
N LEU A 102 -0.71 9.15 -13.51
CA LEU A 102 0.55 9.62 -14.09
C LEU A 102 1.59 8.50 -14.17
N THR A 103 1.68 7.65 -13.15
CA THR A 103 2.62 6.52 -13.12
C THR A 103 2.31 5.47 -14.20
N GLN A 104 1.05 5.25 -14.53
CA GLN A 104 0.68 4.23 -15.52
C GLN A 104 0.59 4.75 -16.94
N THR A 105 0.43 6.08 -17.15
CA THR A 105 0.16 6.66 -18.46
C THR A 105 1.39 7.28 -19.11
N LEU A 106 2.24 7.98 -18.34
CA LEU A 106 3.37 8.74 -18.90
C LEU A 106 4.58 7.87 -19.32
N PRO A 107 5.03 6.88 -18.53
CA PRO A 107 6.16 6.06 -18.88
C PRO A 107 5.89 5.14 -20.07
N LYS A 108 6.93 4.81 -20.83
CA LYS A 108 6.84 3.87 -21.96
C LYS A 108 6.51 2.45 -21.52
N THR A 109 6.91 2.07 -20.31
CA THR A 109 6.68 0.74 -19.76
C THR A 109 5.91 0.86 -18.44
N HIS A 110 4.78 0.16 -18.34
CA HIS A 110 4.01 0.03 -17.11
C HIS A 110 4.06 -1.40 -16.58
N ILE A 111 4.46 -1.54 -15.33
CA ILE A 111 4.49 -2.83 -14.61
C ILE A 111 3.50 -2.78 -13.46
N VAL A 112 2.51 -3.65 -13.49
CA VAL A 112 1.53 -3.82 -12.41
C VAL A 112 1.95 -4.97 -11.51
N ILE A 113 2.09 -4.73 -10.21
CA ILE A 113 2.36 -5.77 -9.21
C ILE A 113 1.09 -6.00 -8.40
N ALA A 114 0.48 -7.16 -8.55
CA ALA A 114 -0.74 -7.53 -7.84
C ALA A 114 -0.54 -8.86 -7.11
N SER A 115 -0.88 -8.91 -5.83
CA SER A 115 -0.92 -10.18 -5.11
C SER A 115 -2.11 -11.03 -5.56
N ILE A 116 -1.92 -12.35 -5.57
CA ILE A 116 -2.90 -13.31 -6.14
C ILE A 116 -4.30 -13.21 -5.53
N GLU A 117 -4.41 -12.79 -4.26
CA GLU A 117 -5.70 -12.59 -3.60
C GLU A 117 -6.49 -11.39 -4.11
N LYS A 118 -5.93 -10.60 -5.03
CA LYS A 118 -6.61 -9.45 -5.66
C LYS A 118 -7.26 -9.79 -7.00
N VAL A 119 -7.14 -11.03 -7.45
CA VAL A 119 -7.78 -11.49 -8.69
C VAL A 119 -9.27 -11.68 -8.45
N VAL A 120 -10.07 -11.07 -9.32
CA VAL A 120 -11.54 -11.22 -9.37
C VAL A 120 -11.94 -11.84 -10.71
N PRO A 121 -13.02 -12.65 -10.77
CA PRO A 121 -13.38 -13.36 -12.00
C PRO A 121 -13.76 -12.44 -13.15
N THR A 122 -14.71 -11.53 -12.93
CA THR A 122 -15.39 -10.77 -13.98
C THR A 122 -15.39 -9.26 -13.69
N LEU A 123 -15.84 -8.47 -14.69
CA LEU A 123 -16.06 -7.04 -14.53
C LEU A 123 -17.22 -6.74 -13.56
N GLU A 124 -18.25 -7.57 -13.52
CA GLU A 124 -19.37 -7.44 -12.59
C GLU A 124 -18.91 -7.59 -11.14
N ASP A 125 -18.04 -8.56 -10.85
CA ASP A 125 -17.45 -8.73 -9.52
C ASP A 125 -16.63 -7.49 -9.13
N ALA A 126 -15.78 -7.00 -10.03
CA ALA A 126 -14.98 -5.81 -9.81
C ALA A 126 -15.85 -4.57 -9.55
N THR A 127 -16.89 -4.34 -10.35
CA THR A 127 -17.81 -3.19 -10.18
C THR A 127 -18.62 -3.29 -8.89
N THR A 128 -18.99 -4.49 -8.47
CA THR A 128 -19.64 -4.72 -7.18
C THR A 128 -18.75 -4.27 -6.03
N ILE A 129 -17.46 -4.61 -6.06
CA ILE A 129 -16.48 -4.17 -5.06
C ILE A 129 -16.30 -2.65 -5.11
N LEU A 130 -16.15 -2.04 -6.29
CA LEU A 130 -15.98 -0.59 -6.45
C LEU A 130 -17.16 0.20 -5.85
N ARG A 131 -18.39 -0.28 -6.01
CA ARG A 131 -19.59 0.37 -5.45
C ARG A 131 -19.59 0.44 -3.92
N VAL A 132 -18.96 -0.49 -3.25
CA VAL A 132 -18.89 -0.49 -1.78
C VAL A 132 -17.58 0.07 -1.23
N LEU A 133 -16.50 0.06 -2.01
CA LEU A 133 -15.17 0.46 -1.60
C LEU A 133 -15.14 1.90 -1.07
N ALA A 134 -15.52 2.87 -1.91
CA ALA A 134 -15.49 4.29 -1.57
C ALA A 134 -16.49 4.62 -0.44
N ARG A 135 -17.67 4.01 -0.45
CA ARG A 135 -18.67 4.17 0.62
C ARG A 135 -18.16 3.69 1.97
N SER A 136 -17.49 2.54 1.99
CA SER A 136 -16.93 1.97 3.21
C SER A 136 -15.74 2.76 3.75
N ALA A 137 -14.90 3.30 2.86
CA ALA A 137 -13.68 4.00 3.25
C ALA A 137 -13.94 5.46 3.67
N THR A 138 -14.71 6.21 2.87
CA THR A 138 -14.84 7.66 2.98
C THR A 138 -16.27 8.18 2.89
N GLY A 139 -17.25 7.32 2.69
CA GLY A 139 -18.67 7.69 2.48
C GLY A 139 -18.97 8.24 1.08
N GLN A 140 -18.01 8.21 0.17
CA GLN A 140 -18.20 8.63 -1.22
C GLN A 140 -19.04 7.62 -2.00
N GLU A 141 -19.79 8.07 -3.00
CA GLU A 141 -20.49 7.18 -3.94
C GLU A 141 -19.49 6.39 -4.80
N MET A 142 -18.38 7.03 -5.20
CA MET A 142 -17.28 6.47 -5.97
C MET A 142 -15.99 7.23 -5.67
N SER A 143 -14.83 6.58 -5.78
CA SER A 143 -13.55 7.28 -5.69
C SER A 143 -13.34 8.22 -6.86
N VAL A 144 -12.47 9.22 -6.71
CA VAL A 144 -12.23 10.24 -7.74
C VAL A 144 -11.66 9.61 -9.01
N TYR A 145 -10.70 8.71 -8.86
CA TYR A 145 -10.11 7.97 -9.98
C TYR A 145 -10.35 6.48 -9.81
N ASN A 146 -10.90 5.86 -10.84
CA ASN A 146 -11.05 4.41 -11.00
C ASN A 146 -10.54 4.08 -12.39
N THR A 147 -9.27 3.70 -12.48
CA THR A 147 -8.60 3.52 -13.77
C THR A 147 -8.43 2.05 -14.08
N PHE A 148 -8.84 1.68 -15.29
CA PHE A 148 -8.80 0.33 -15.84
C PHE A 148 -7.76 0.28 -16.93
N SER A 149 -6.76 -0.60 -16.79
CA SER A 149 -5.68 -0.78 -17.77
C SER A 149 -5.69 -2.20 -18.31
N THR A 150 -5.92 -2.32 -19.64
CA THR A 150 -6.03 -3.61 -20.33
C THR A 150 -4.99 -3.70 -21.44
N GLY A 151 -3.72 -3.88 -21.06
CA GLY A 151 -2.63 -4.01 -22.02
C GLY A 151 -1.97 -2.68 -22.43
N PRO A 152 -1.05 -2.70 -23.41
CA PRO A 152 -0.37 -1.51 -23.93
C PRO A 152 -1.30 -0.64 -24.77
N LYS A 153 -0.91 0.61 -25.01
CA LYS A 153 -1.62 1.52 -25.91
C LYS A 153 -1.74 0.95 -27.32
N ARG A 154 -2.85 1.22 -27.97
CA ARG A 154 -3.08 0.90 -29.39
C ARG A 154 -2.62 2.07 -30.27
N PRO A 155 -2.43 1.85 -31.58
CA PRO A 155 -1.99 2.92 -32.49
C PRO A 155 -2.87 4.19 -32.48
N GLU A 156 -4.16 4.05 -32.20
CA GLU A 156 -5.13 5.13 -32.13
C GLU A 156 -5.20 5.83 -30.77
N ASP A 157 -4.59 5.28 -29.73
CA ASP A 157 -4.59 5.87 -28.39
C ASP A 157 -3.57 7.03 -28.35
N LEU A 158 -3.96 8.15 -27.74
CA LEU A 158 -3.14 9.36 -27.66
C LEU A 158 -1.97 9.21 -26.69
N ASP A 159 -2.20 8.48 -25.60
CA ASP A 159 -1.22 8.26 -24.51
C ASP A 159 -1.28 6.81 -24.01
N GLY A 160 -0.45 6.50 -23.03
CA GLY A 160 -0.36 5.18 -22.43
C GLY A 160 0.97 4.47 -22.73
N PRO A 161 1.25 3.39 -22.02
CA PRO A 161 2.51 2.66 -22.13
C PRO A 161 2.59 1.86 -23.43
N GLU A 162 3.78 1.79 -24.01
CA GLU A 162 4.09 0.91 -25.15
C GLU A 162 4.22 -0.56 -24.72
N ASN A 163 4.68 -0.77 -23.47
CA ASN A 163 4.86 -2.09 -22.87
C ASN A 163 4.05 -2.16 -21.57
N TYR A 164 3.28 -3.23 -21.42
CA TYR A 164 2.45 -3.46 -20.25
C TYR A 164 2.69 -4.86 -19.68
N HIS A 165 3.01 -4.94 -18.39
CA HIS A 165 3.30 -6.18 -17.71
C HIS A 165 2.48 -6.31 -16.43
N VAL A 166 1.92 -7.49 -16.19
CA VAL A 166 1.25 -7.82 -14.93
C VAL A 166 2.04 -8.91 -14.23
N VAL A 167 2.51 -8.61 -13.03
CA VAL A 167 3.21 -9.54 -12.15
C VAL A 167 2.26 -9.99 -11.05
N LEU A 168 1.87 -11.26 -11.08
CA LEU A 168 1.06 -11.86 -10.01
C LEU A 168 1.99 -12.38 -8.91
N LEU A 169 1.91 -11.75 -7.75
CA LEU A 169 2.77 -12.02 -6.60
C LEU A 169 2.12 -13.06 -5.68
N ASP A 170 2.65 -14.26 -5.65
CA ASP A 170 2.28 -15.28 -4.67
C ASP A 170 3.00 -15.05 -3.32
N ASN A 171 4.30 -15.11 -3.30
CA ASN A 171 5.12 -14.97 -2.09
C ASN A 171 4.54 -15.75 -0.88
N GLY A 172 4.19 -17.02 -1.09
CA GLY A 172 3.68 -17.92 -0.05
C GLY A 172 2.17 -17.86 0.22
N ARG A 173 1.42 -16.99 -0.47
CA ARG A 173 -0.03 -16.83 -0.28
C ARG A 173 -0.79 -18.09 -0.66
N SER A 174 -0.41 -18.74 -1.75
CA SER A 174 -1.01 -20.02 -2.18
C SER A 174 -0.89 -21.12 -1.11
N LYS A 175 0.20 -21.12 -0.33
CA LYS A 175 0.39 -22.06 0.78
C LYS A 175 -0.56 -21.81 1.95
N MET A 176 -1.07 -20.58 2.08
CA MET A 176 -2.06 -20.25 3.11
C MET A 176 -3.48 -20.66 2.68
N LEU A 177 -3.73 -20.77 1.38
CA LEU A 177 -5.04 -21.14 0.86
C LEU A 177 -5.42 -22.57 1.27
N GLY A 178 -6.59 -22.72 1.87
CA GLY A 178 -7.06 -24.02 2.40
C GLY A 178 -6.41 -24.45 3.72
N GLY A 179 -5.41 -23.72 4.22
CA GLY A 179 -4.77 -23.97 5.50
C GLY A 179 -5.42 -23.23 6.67
N GLU A 180 -4.86 -23.40 7.86
CA GLU A 180 -5.32 -22.79 9.12
C GLU A 180 -5.38 -21.26 9.08
N PHE A 181 -4.51 -20.63 8.27
CA PHE A 181 -4.40 -19.18 8.15
C PHE A 181 -5.06 -18.61 6.88
N HIS A 182 -5.87 -19.39 6.15
CA HIS A 182 -6.49 -18.97 4.88
C HIS A 182 -7.35 -17.71 5.03
N GLU A 183 -8.01 -17.52 6.18
CA GLU A 183 -8.84 -16.33 6.42
C GLU A 183 -8.03 -15.03 6.43
N MET A 184 -6.70 -15.08 6.63
CA MET A 184 -5.83 -13.93 6.54
C MET A 184 -5.79 -13.34 5.12
N LEU A 185 -6.02 -14.15 4.09
CA LEU A 185 -6.05 -13.72 2.69
C LEU A 185 -7.24 -12.79 2.38
N ARG A 186 -8.28 -12.73 3.24
CA ARG A 186 -9.38 -11.77 3.12
C ARG A 186 -8.98 -10.35 3.51
N CYS A 187 -7.75 -10.12 4.00
CA CYS A 187 -7.34 -8.82 4.52
C CYS A 187 -7.30 -7.76 3.41
N ILE A 188 -8.09 -6.70 3.57
CA ILE A 188 -8.17 -5.55 2.65
C ILE A 188 -7.19 -4.44 2.99
N ARG A 189 -6.28 -4.63 3.94
CA ARG A 189 -5.23 -3.68 4.36
C ARG A 189 -5.76 -2.35 4.93
N CYS A 190 -6.97 -2.31 5.48
CA CYS A 190 -7.63 -1.09 5.99
C CYS A 190 -7.03 -0.51 7.27
N SER A 191 -6.06 -1.16 7.89
CA SER A 191 -5.37 -0.75 9.14
C SER A 191 -6.25 -0.63 10.40
N ALA A 192 -7.53 -0.95 10.37
CA ALA A 192 -8.40 -0.83 11.55
C ALA A 192 -7.83 -1.58 12.77
N CYS A 193 -7.28 -2.78 12.58
CA CYS A 193 -6.68 -3.56 13.65
C CYS A 193 -5.43 -2.90 14.26
N LEU A 194 -4.62 -2.19 13.48
CA LEU A 194 -3.44 -1.46 13.96
C LEU A 194 -3.88 -0.27 14.81
N ASN A 195 -4.80 0.53 14.28
CA ASN A 195 -5.26 1.78 14.91
C ASN A 195 -5.92 1.56 16.28
N HIS A 196 -6.43 0.35 16.53
CA HIS A 196 -7.06 -0.02 17.80
C HIS A 196 -6.17 -0.90 18.69
N CYS A 197 -4.99 -1.29 18.22
CA CYS A 197 -4.10 -2.19 18.96
C CYS A 197 -3.32 -1.44 20.06
N PRO A 198 -3.43 -1.84 21.33
CA PRO A 198 -2.65 -1.22 22.41
C PRO A 198 -1.15 -1.45 22.25
N VAL A 199 -0.72 -2.59 21.72
CA VAL A 199 0.70 -2.88 21.48
C VAL A 199 1.24 -1.95 20.39
N TYR A 200 0.56 -1.87 19.23
CA TYR A 200 0.97 -0.98 18.15
C TYR A 200 1.03 0.48 18.59
N LYS A 201 0.06 0.94 19.40
CA LYS A 201 0.07 2.29 19.95
C LYS A 201 1.24 2.56 20.89
N ALA A 202 1.71 1.54 21.60
CA ALA A 202 2.79 1.67 22.56
C ALA A 202 4.18 1.66 21.90
N ILE A 203 4.41 0.81 20.88
CA ILE A 203 5.75 0.59 20.31
C ILE A 203 5.93 1.17 18.91
N GLY A 204 4.84 1.56 18.23
CA GLY A 204 4.87 2.04 16.85
C GLY A 204 5.09 0.94 15.81
N GLY A 205 4.99 1.32 14.53
CA GLY A 205 5.10 0.36 13.43
C GLY A 205 6.51 -0.12 13.16
N HIS A 206 7.52 0.75 13.32
CA HIS A 206 8.91 0.41 13.07
C HIS A 206 9.42 -0.75 13.93
N ALA A 207 8.93 -0.88 15.17
CA ALA A 207 9.32 -1.95 16.08
C ALA A 207 8.93 -3.36 15.58
N TYR A 208 7.99 -3.47 14.62
CA TYR A 208 7.64 -4.75 13.99
C TYR A 208 8.69 -5.23 12.97
N GLY A 209 9.61 -4.37 12.55
CA GLY A 209 10.69 -4.70 11.62
C GLY A 209 10.25 -5.06 10.21
N TRP A 210 9.00 -4.74 9.81
CA TRP A 210 8.41 -5.09 8.53
C TRP A 210 7.37 -4.06 8.08
N VAL A 211 7.08 -4.01 6.77
CA VAL A 211 6.04 -3.13 6.19
C VAL A 211 4.66 -3.43 6.78
N TYR A 212 4.34 -4.70 6.98
CA TYR A 212 3.09 -5.11 7.60
C TYR A 212 3.24 -5.15 9.12
N SER A 213 2.77 -4.13 9.81
CA SER A 213 2.86 -3.99 11.26
C SER A 213 1.52 -4.32 11.95
N GLY A 214 1.52 -4.32 13.27
CA GLY A 214 0.33 -4.58 14.10
C GLY A 214 -0.21 -6.01 13.99
N PRO A 215 -1.46 -6.25 14.45
CA PRO A 215 -2.02 -7.59 14.51
C PRO A 215 -2.08 -8.32 13.17
N MET A 216 -2.43 -7.61 12.07
CA MET A 216 -2.49 -8.24 10.75
C MET A 216 -1.09 -8.65 10.26
N GLY A 217 -0.07 -7.81 10.48
CA GLY A 217 1.31 -8.13 10.13
C GLY A 217 1.86 -9.30 10.94
N ALA A 218 1.58 -9.31 12.24
CA ALA A 218 2.00 -10.37 13.14
C ALA A 218 1.39 -11.75 12.80
N VAL A 219 0.27 -11.79 12.07
CA VAL A 219 -0.30 -13.02 11.51
C VAL A 219 0.21 -13.33 10.12
N LEU A 220 0.29 -12.32 9.24
CA LEU A 220 0.61 -12.52 7.82
C LEU A 220 2.09 -12.86 7.60
N ILE A 221 3.00 -12.14 8.25
CA ILE A 221 4.44 -12.28 8.00
C ILE A 221 4.96 -13.70 8.26
N PRO A 222 4.62 -14.39 9.38
CA PRO A 222 5.03 -15.77 9.57
C PRO A 222 4.58 -16.72 8.43
N GLY A 223 3.41 -16.42 7.81
CA GLY A 223 2.94 -17.14 6.64
C GLY A 223 3.72 -16.88 5.35
N LEU A 224 4.32 -15.69 5.21
CA LEU A 224 5.07 -15.29 4.02
C LEU A 224 6.54 -15.72 4.07
N ILE A 225 7.23 -15.49 5.20
CA ILE A 225 8.68 -15.70 5.33
C ILE A 225 9.07 -16.83 6.27
N GLY A 226 8.10 -17.43 6.93
CA GLY A 226 8.32 -18.50 7.90
C GLY A 226 8.48 -17.99 9.33
N LEU A 227 8.10 -18.86 10.28
CA LEU A 227 8.10 -18.54 11.71
C LEU A 227 9.52 -18.32 12.27
N ALA A 228 10.52 -19.02 11.75
CA ALA A 228 11.90 -18.88 12.20
C ALA A 228 12.47 -17.44 12.04
N GLN A 229 11.99 -16.70 11.02
CA GLN A 229 12.43 -15.32 10.75
C GLN A 229 11.53 -14.26 11.40
N SER A 230 10.42 -14.68 12.01
CA SER A 230 9.37 -13.80 12.52
C SER A 230 8.76 -14.25 13.84
N HIS A 231 9.51 -15.08 14.61
CA HIS A 231 9.02 -15.78 15.82
C HIS A 231 8.51 -14.84 16.92
N ASP A 232 9.01 -13.61 17.01
CA ASP A 232 8.60 -12.61 18.00
C ASP A 232 7.25 -11.94 17.66
N LEU A 233 6.89 -11.88 16.37
CA LEU A 233 5.70 -11.16 15.92
C LEU A 233 4.39 -11.67 16.54
N PRO A 234 4.13 -12.99 16.63
CA PRO A 234 2.94 -13.49 17.31
C PRO A 234 2.87 -13.10 18.79
N GLY A 235 4.04 -12.79 19.40
CA GLY A 235 4.18 -12.27 20.76
C GLY A 235 3.67 -10.84 20.93
N ALA A 236 3.60 -10.04 19.88
CA ALA A 236 3.19 -8.64 19.93
C ALA A 236 1.66 -8.46 20.08
N SER A 237 1.06 -9.13 21.06
CA SER A 237 -0.37 -9.08 21.32
C SER A 237 -0.69 -9.30 22.82
N THR A 238 -1.64 -8.52 23.32
CA THR A 238 -2.23 -8.71 24.66
C THR A 238 -3.47 -9.63 24.65
N PHE A 239 -3.86 -10.15 23.48
CA PHE A 239 -5.09 -10.92 23.29
C PHE A 239 -6.37 -10.23 23.73
N CYS A 240 -6.44 -8.89 23.73
CA CYS A 240 -7.64 -8.13 24.12
C CYS A 240 -8.85 -8.30 23.18
N GLY A 241 -8.68 -8.97 22.02
CA GLY A 241 -9.73 -9.23 21.05
C GLY A 241 -10.06 -8.05 20.12
N LYS A 242 -9.64 -6.83 20.42
CA LYS A 242 -10.06 -5.62 19.71
C LYS A 242 -9.79 -5.63 18.21
N CYS A 243 -8.70 -6.27 17.78
CA CYS A 243 -8.36 -6.37 16.36
C CYS A 243 -9.35 -7.20 15.54
N GLU A 244 -10.03 -8.18 16.16
CA GLU A 244 -11.10 -8.95 15.54
C GLU A 244 -12.41 -8.15 15.52
N ASP A 245 -12.77 -7.49 16.65
CA ASP A 245 -13.98 -6.69 16.76
C ASP A 245 -14.08 -5.61 15.68
N VAL A 246 -12.97 -4.92 15.41
CA VAL A 246 -12.92 -3.80 14.45
C VAL A 246 -12.66 -4.24 13.02
N CYS A 247 -12.37 -5.52 12.78
CA CYS A 247 -12.06 -6.01 11.44
C CYS A 247 -13.31 -6.07 10.56
N PRO A 248 -13.40 -5.29 9.47
CA PRO A 248 -14.56 -5.33 8.58
C PRO A 248 -14.72 -6.68 7.87
N MET A 249 -13.60 -7.42 7.72
CA MET A 249 -13.56 -8.74 7.10
C MET A 249 -13.71 -9.90 8.09
N ARG A 250 -13.94 -9.59 9.39
CA ARG A 250 -14.13 -10.58 10.45
C ARG A 250 -13.02 -11.63 10.50
N ILE A 251 -11.76 -11.20 10.33
CA ILE A 251 -10.60 -12.10 10.41
C ILE A 251 -10.32 -12.39 11.89
N PRO A 252 -10.27 -13.67 12.30
CA PRO A 252 -10.06 -14.06 13.70
C PRO A 252 -8.59 -13.94 14.12
N LEU A 253 -8.05 -12.70 14.09
CA LEU A 253 -6.65 -12.41 14.35
C LEU A 253 -6.15 -12.94 15.70
N PRO A 254 -6.89 -12.83 16.83
CA PRO A 254 -6.44 -13.38 18.11
C PRO A 254 -6.26 -14.90 18.07
N ARG A 255 -7.17 -15.65 17.42
CA ARG A 255 -7.03 -17.10 17.24
C ARG A 255 -5.78 -17.43 16.44
N MET A 256 -5.55 -16.75 15.33
CA MET A 256 -4.39 -16.97 14.48
C MET A 256 -3.08 -16.64 15.18
N LEU A 257 -3.03 -15.56 15.97
CA LEU A 257 -1.87 -15.21 16.80
C LEU A 257 -1.57 -16.30 17.84
N ARG A 258 -2.60 -16.89 18.44
CA ARG A 258 -2.45 -18.02 19.35
C ARG A 258 -1.86 -19.23 18.64
N SER A 259 -2.41 -19.60 17.49
CA SER A 259 -1.91 -20.73 16.68
C SER A 259 -0.44 -20.54 16.29
N TRP A 260 -0.04 -19.33 15.90
CA TRP A 260 1.37 -19.06 15.64
C TRP A 260 2.26 -19.19 16.90
N ARG A 261 1.78 -18.76 18.08
CA ARG A 261 2.52 -18.95 19.34
C ARG A 261 2.68 -20.43 19.66
N GLU A 262 1.62 -21.22 19.51
CA GLU A 262 1.68 -22.67 19.75
C GLU A 262 2.67 -23.39 18.81
N LYS A 263 2.84 -22.87 17.59
CA LYS A 263 3.85 -23.41 16.63
C LYS A 263 5.27 -22.90 16.90
N ALA A 264 5.43 -21.81 17.65
CA ALA A 264 6.73 -21.24 18.00
C ALA A 264 7.39 -21.94 19.21
N TYR A 265 6.63 -22.70 20.00
CA TYR A 265 7.08 -23.49 21.12
C TYR A 265 7.13 -24.98 20.75
#